data_75ace44d8d50b66169cf8a172db4a8e9
#
_entry.id   75ace44d8d50b66169cf8a172db4a8e9
#
_cell.length_a   1.000
_cell.length_b   1.000
_cell.length_c   1.000
_cell.angle_alpha   90.00
_cell.angle_beta   90.00
_cell.angle_gamma   90.00
#
_symmetry.space_group_name_H-M   'P 1'
#
loop_
_entity.id
_entity.type
_entity.pdbx_description
1 polymer ?
#
loop_
_entity_poly.entity_id
_entity_poly.type
_entity_poly.pdbx_seq_one_letter_code
_entity_poly.pdbx_strand_id
1 'polypeptide(L)'
;NGDMNNIKSYLNDVNWNTLAFDFSTKYSAIKGIADGHYEQCKGSGLLGAGLSKYAVTFVDSHDTYFGCQGGRDNNDEIGGCGKSMEDYNKDRVLGANAFILSMPGVPCVFYPHWAKYKDAIGKMVLARKAAGVHSESQVTDEAGSGFYKSTITGKHGSIRLLLGPNSGFNTTPAGYKLAY
;
A
#
# COMPACT_ATOMS: atom_id res chain seq x y z
N ASN A 1 3.04 16.08 1.51
CA ASN A 1 4.08 15.99 2.50
C ASN A 1 3.92 14.70 3.31
N GLY A 2 4.87 13.77 3.20
CA GLY A 2 4.84 12.46 3.86
C GLY A 2 5.14 12.49 5.36
N ASP A 3 5.24 13.66 5.96
CA ASP A 3 5.47 13.82 7.40
C ASP A 3 4.21 13.41 8.19
N MET A 4 4.37 12.37 9.01
CA MET A 4 3.32 11.85 9.87
C MET A 4 2.77 12.91 10.84
N ASN A 5 3.60 13.84 11.32
CA ASN A 5 3.16 14.88 12.25
C ASN A 5 2.19 15.84 11.57
N ASN A 6 2.45 16.20 10.31
CA ASN A 6 1.55 17.05 9.54
C ASN A 6 0.19 16.36 9.27
N ILE A 7 0.21 15.05 8.98
CA ILE A 7 -1.02 14.29 8.80
C ILE A 7 -1.82 14.23 10.09
N LYS A 8 -1.15 13.96 11.22
CA LYS A 8 -1.80 13.94 12.54
C LYS A 8 -2.33 15.31 12.94
N SER A 9 -1.58 16.40 12.69
CA SER A 9 -2.03 17.76 12.93
C SER A 9 -3.32 18.06 12.16
N TYR A 10 -3.33 17.77 10.86
CA TYR A 10 -4.54 17.93 10.03
C TYR A 10 -5.72 17.14 10.59
N LEU A 11 -5.54 15.87 10.94
CA LEU A 11 -6.61 15.06 11.52
C LEU A 11 -7.11 15.63 12.85
N ASN A 12 -6.20 16.17 13.67
CA ASN A 12 -6.56 16.82 14.93
C ASN A 12 -7.35 18.11 14.70
N ASP A 13 -6.95 18.95 13.76
CA ASP A 13 -7.62 20.22 13.42
C ASP A 13 -9.08 20.01 12.99
N VAL A 14 -9.38 18.87 12.40
CA VAL A 14 -10.73 18.46 11.99
C VAL A 14 -11.40 17.51 13.01
N ASN A 15 -10.88 17.43 14.23
CA ASN A 15 -11.39 16.57 15.31
C ASN A 15 -11.55 15.10 14.90
N TRP A 16 -10.66 14.58 14.06
CA TRP A 16 -10.67 13.20 13.57
C TRP A 16 -11.97 12.78 12.86
N ASN A 17 -12.70 13.73 12.28
CA ASN A 17 -13.97 13.50 11.58
C ASN A 17 -13.81 13.22 10.08
N THR A 18 -12.60 12.99 9.62
CA THR A 18 -12.29 12.72 8.21
C THR A 18 -11.21 11.67 8.06
N LEU A 19 -10.96 11.29 6.81
CA LEU A 19 -9.83 10.46 6.42
C LEU A 19 -8.73 11.34 5.84
N ALA A 20 -7.49 10.87 5.86
CA ALA A 20 -6.36 11.52 5.21
C ALA A 20 -5.66 10.58 4.24
N PHE A 21 -5.21 11.11 3.10
CA PHE A 21 -4.29 10.39 2.23
C PHE A 21 -2.99 10.09 2.99
N ASP A 22 -2.67 8.80 3.12
CA ASP A 22 -1.51 8.35 3.88
C ASP A 22 -0.22 8.47 3.06
N PHE A 23 0.21 9.70 2.84
CA PHE A 23 1.48 9.99 2.18
C PHE A 23 2.67 9.40 2.92
N SER A 24 2.58 9.22 4.24
CA SER A 24 3.65 8.60 5.00
C SER A 24 3.83 7.13 4.63
N THR A 25 2.75 6.37 4.45
CA THR A 25 2.79 5.01 3.89
C THR A 25 3.30 5.02 2.44
N LYS A 26 2.89 6.02 1.63
CA LYS A 26 3.39 6.13 0.25
C LYS A 26 4.90 6.31 0.20
N TYR A 27 5.46 7.21 1.00
CA TYR A 27 6.90 7.50 1.00
C TYR A 27 7.75 6.48 1.76
N SER A 28 7.15 5.56 2.50
CA SER A 28 7.84 4.44 3.15
C SER A 28 7.55 3.12 2.46
N ALA A 29 6.40 2.49 2.71
CA ALA A 29 6.07 1.16 2.19
C ALA A 29 6.02 1.11 0.65
N ILE A 30 5.31 2.05 0.00
CA ILE A 30 5.16 2.01 -1.46
C ILE A 30 6.51 2.28 -2.14
N LYS A 31 7.27 3.26 -1.64
CA LYS A 31 8.63 3.49 -2.12
C LYS A 31 9.54 2.29 -1.84
N GLY A 32 9.48 1.72 -0.65
CA GLY A 32 10.23 0.51 -0.30
C GLY A 32 9.94 -0.65 -1.24
N ILE A 33 8.68 -0.90 -1.57
CA ILE A 33 8.30 -1.93 -2.55
C ILE A 33 8.93 -1.63 -3.91
N ALA A 34 8.87 -0.38 -4.37
CA ALA A 34 9.45 0.02 -5.64
C ALA A 34 10.97 -0.19 -5.72
N ASP A 35 11.65 0.07 -4.63
CA ASP A 35 13.11 -0.06 -4.53
C ASP A 35 13.57 -1.50 -4.19
N GLY A 36 12.64 -2.38 -3.80
CA GLY A 36 12.94 -3.73 -3.33
C GLY A 36 13.29 -3.82 -1.85
N HIS A 37 13.08 -2.74 -1.10
CA HIS A 37 13.25 -2.63 0.36
C HIS A 37 11.94 -2.96 1.09
N TYR A 38 11.50 -4.21 0.97
CA TYR A 38 10.20 -4.66 1.47
C TYR A 38 10.04 -4.53 2.99
N GLU A 39 11.13 -4.53 3.74
CA GLU A 39 11.16 -4.32 5.18
C GLU A 39 10.53 -2.98 5.60
N GLN A 40 10.53 -1.98 4.72
CA GLN A 40 9.90 -0.67 4.96
C GLN A 40 8.37 -0.72 5.00
N CYS A 41 7.76 -1.84 4.61
CA CYS A 41 6.32 -2.05 4.75
C CYS A 41 5.90 -2.16 6.22
N LYS A 42 6.78 -2.69 7.08
CA LYS A 42 6.49 -2.87 8.50
C LYS A 42 6.48 -1.53 9.23
N GLY A 43 5.42 -1.29 9.98
CA GLY A 43 5.29 -0.07 10.78
C GLY A 43 5.12 1.22 9.97
N SER A 44 4.75 1.14 8.70
CA SER A 44 4.66 2.30 7.82
C SER A 44 3.43 3.17 8.08
N GLY A 45 3.62 4.48 8.04
CA GLY A 45 2.58 5.51 7.99
C GLY A 45 1.51 5.43 9.09
N LEU A 46 0.30 5.83 8.76
CA LEU A 46 -0.87 5.72 9.64
C LEU A 46 -1.19 4.26 10.00
N LEU A 47 -0.87 3.31 9.10
CA LEU A 47 -1.03 1.89 9.37
C LEU A 47 -0.16 1.45 10.56
N GLY A 48 1.12 1.79 10.54
CA GLY A 48 2.06 1.46 11.61
C GLY A 48 1.81 2.21 12.92
N ALA A 49 1.19 3.39 12.83
CA ALA A 49 0.82 4.19 14.01
C ALA A 49 -0.47 3.73 14.70
N GLY A 50 -1.13 2.66 14.23
CA GLY A 50 -2.42 2.21 14.78
C GLY A 50 -3.60 3.11 14.42
N LEU A 51 -3.45 3.94 13.38
CA LEU A 51 -4.42 4.92 12.92
C LEU A 51 -5.03 4.54 11.57
N SER A 52 -5.04 3.26 11.24
CA SER A 52 -5.48 2.74 9.95
C SER A 52 -6.91 3.13 9.58
N LYS A 53 -7.80 3.33 10.55
CA LYS A 53 -9.18 3.76 10.28
C LYS A 53 -9.27 5.13 9.60
N TYR A 54 -8.23 5.96 9.73
CA TYR A 54 -8.14 7.30 9.13
C TYR A 54 -7.31 7.32 7.84
N ALA A 55 -6.70 6.18 7.48
CA ALA A 55 -5.78 6.10 6.36
C ALA A 55 -6.51 5.83 5.03
N VAL A 56 -6.35 6.73 4.06
CA VAL A 56 -6.58 6.43 2.65
C VAL A 56 -5.25 6.03 2.04
N THR A 57 -5.07 4.73 1.82
CA THR A 57 -3.84 4.17 1.25
C THR A 57 -3.89 4.16 -0.28
N PHE A 58 -2.81 4.50 -0.94
CA PHE A 58 -2.75 4.59 -2.40
C PHE A 58 -1.34 4.33 -2.93
N VAL A 59 -1.24 3.91 -4.16
CA VAL A 59 0.05 3.70 -4.86
C VAL A 59 0.45 4.95 -5.61
N ASP A 60 -0.42 5.43 -6.50
CA ASP A 60 -0.22 6.65 -7.27
C ASP A 60 -1.45 7.55 -7.24
N SER A 61 -1.26 8.79 -7.62
CA SER A 61 -2.28 9.81 -7.83
C SER A 61 -2.01 10.57 -9.13
N HIS A 62 -2.94 11.47 -9.51
CA HIS A 62 -2.74 12.33 -10.66
C HIS A 62 -1.47 13.18 -10.57
N ASP A 63 -1.09 13.62 -9.37
CA ASP A 63 0.10 14.44 -9.16
C ASP A 63 1.40 13.68 -9.45
N THR A 64 1.42 12.37 -9.17
CA THR A 64 2.61 11.55 -9.37
C THR A 64 2.64 10.92 -10.76
N TYR A 65 1.48 10.69 -11.38
CA TYR A 65 1.38 9.99 -12.67
C TYR A 65 1.70 10.90 -13.87
N PHE A 66 1.27 12.15 -13.84
CA PHE A 66 1.47 13.09 -14.96
C PHE A 66 2.71 13.97 -14.79
N GLY A 67 3.47 13.78 -13.75
CA GLY A 67 4.58 14.66 -13.39
C GLY A 67 4.10 16.03 -12.93
N CYS A 68 4.95 16.82 -12.34
CA CYS A 68 4.62 18.21 -12.05
C CYS A 68 4.72 19.04 -13.33
N GLN A 69 3.62 19.51 -13.81
CA GLN A 69 3.60 20.60 -14.81
C GLN A 69 4.16 21.87 -14.15
N GLY A 70 5.46 22.11 -14.29
CA GLY A 70 6.06 23.31 -13.71
C GLY A 70 7.54 23.23 -13.37
N GLY A 71 8.31 22.31 -13.96
CA GLY A 71 9.77 22.40 -14.00
C GLY A 71 10.48 22.33 -12.65
N ARG A 72 9.99 21.54 -11.71
CA ARG A 72 10.75 21.16 -10.53
C ARG A 72 11.44 19.84 -10.77
N ASP A 73 12.73 19.93 -10.62
CA ASP A 73 13.79 18.96 -10.73
C ASP A 73 13.38 17.48 -10.79
N ASN A 74 13.98 16.81 -11.77
CA ASN A 74 14.03 15.37 -12.02
C ASN A 74 14.61 14.59 -10.83
N ASN A 75 14.03 14.71 -9.66
CA ASN A 75 14.35 13.80 -8.58
C ASN A 75 13.69 12.46 -8.89
N ASP A 76 14.49 11.42 -9.06
CA ASP A 76 14.11 10.05 -9.31
C ASP A 76 13.29 9.41 -8.17
N GLU A 77 12.59 10.22 -7.38
CA GLU A 77 11.82 9.76 -6.22
C GLU A 77 10.36 9.50 -6.58
N ILE A 78 9.88 8.31 -6.25
CA ILE A 78 8.44 8.02 -6.24
C ILE A 78 7.77 8.96 -5.25
N GLY A 79 6.84 9.76 -5.75
CA GLY A 79 6.04 10.65 -4.91
C GLY A 79 6.53 12.07 -4.80
N GLY A 80 7.73 12.40 -5.33
CA GLY A 80 8.05 13.75 -5.78
C GLY A 80 7.33 14.04 -7.09
N CYS A 81 7.51 15.23 -7.63
CA CYS A 81 6.97 15.61 -8.93
C CYS A 81 7.60 14.86 -10.12
N GLY A 82 7.98 13.60 -9.98
CA GLY A 82 8.84 12.96 -10.95
C GLY A 82 8.25 11.77 -11.69
N LYS A 83 7.95 10.70 -11.00
CA LYS A 83 7.62 9.45 -11.67
C LYS A 83 6.50 8.71 -10.93
N SER A 84 5.55 8.17 -11.72
CA SER A 84 4.61 7.18 -11.22
C SER A 84 5.36 5.89 -10.85
N MET A 85 4.73 5.02 -10.08
CA MET A 85 5.24 3.66 -9.85
C MET A 85 5.47 2.92 -11.17
N GLU A 86 4.59 3.14 -12.15
CA GLU A 86 4.67 2.55 -13.48
C GLU A 86 5.97 2.94 -14.21
N ASP A 87 6.33 4.24 -14.16
CA ASP A 87 7.54 4.74 -14.83
C ASP A 87 8.81 4.38 -14.06
N TYR A 88 8.71 4.35 -12.74
CA TYR A 88 9.87 4.06 -11.88
C TYR A 88 10.19 2.56 -11.84
N ASN A 89 9.19 1.72 -11.59
CA ASN A 89 9.34 0.27 -11.54
C ASN A 89 8.02 -0.45 -11.83
N LYS A 90 7.70 -0.61 -13.12
CA LYS A 90 6.45 -1.24 -13.56
C LYS A 90 6.22 -2.65 -13.00
N ASP A 91 7.31 -3.40 -12.73
CA ASP A 91 7.23 -4.79 -12.26
C ASP A 91 6.77 -4.86 -10.79
N ARG A 92 6.74 -3.72 -10.08
CA ARG A 92 6.33 -3.61 -8.68
C ARG A 92 4.93 -3.03 -8.48
N VAL A 93 4.28 -2.54 -9.53
CA VAL A 93 2.94 -1.94 -9.47
C VAL A 93 1.93 -2.88 -8.83
N LEU A 94 1.94 -4.15 -9.22
CA LEU A 94 1.01 -5.14 -8.67
C LEU A 94 1.32 -5.49 -7.22
N GLY A 95 2.60 -5.56 -6.84
CA GLY A 95 3.01 -5.75 -5.44
C GLY A 95 2.56 -4.60 -4.54
N ALA A 96 2.67 -3.36 -5.01
CA ALA A 96 2.20 -2.18 -4.29
C ALA A 96 0.66 -2.14 -4.16
N ASN A 97 -0.07 -2.49 -5.22
CA ASN A 97 -1.53 -2.64 -5.15
C ASN A 97 -1.95 -3.79 -4.23
N ALA A 98 -1.22 -4.92 -4.25
CA ALA A 98 -1.45 -6.02 -3.32
C ALA A 98 -1.26 -5.57 -1.87
N PHE A 99 -0.25 -4.75 -1.59
CA PHE A 99 -0.04 -4.19 -0.25
C PHE A 99 -1.26 -3.36 0.20
N ILE A 100 -1.62 -2.30 -0.52
CA ILE A 100 -2.74 -1.44 -0.10
C ILE A 100 -4.08 -2.16 -0.02
N LEU A 101 -4.32 -3.13 -0.91
CA LEU A 101 -5.57 -3.91 -0.94
C LEU A 101 -5.62 -5.00 0.13
N SER A 102 -4.50 -5.46 0.65
CA SER A 102 -4.46 -6.44 1.73
C SER A 102 -4.52 -5.78 3.10
N MET A 103 -3.88 -4.62 3.28
CA MET A 103 -3.75 -3.94 4.56
C MET A 103 -5.06 -3.30 5.03
N PRO A 104 -5.23 -3.02 6.35
CA PRO A 104 -6.33 -2.19 6.84
C PRO A 104 -6.25 -0.76 6.29
N GLY A 105 -7.25 0.06 6.56
CA GLY A 105 -7.41 1.37 5.94
C GLY A 105 -8.39 1.32 4.77
N VAL A 106 -8.51 2.43 4.07
CA VAL A 106 -9.35 2.60 2.88
C VAL A 106 -8.46 2.64 1.65
N PRO A 107 -8.33 1.55 0.88
CA PRO A 107 -7.48 1.55 -0.30
C PRO A 107 -8.10 2.38 -1.43
N CYS A 108 -7.30 3.26 -2.03
CA CYS A 108 -7.63 4.02 -3.21
C CYS A 108 -6.84 3.48 -4.40
N VAL A 109 -7.49 2.73 -5.27
CA VAL A 109 -6.87 2.19 -6.50
C VAL A 109 -6.82 3.28 -7.56
N PHE A 110 -5.63 3.58 -8.04
CA PHE A 110 -5.44 4.57 -9.09
C PHE A 110 -5.98 4.06 -10.43
N TYR A 111 -6.82 4.85 -11.11
CA TYR A 111 -7.54 4.41 -12.30
C TYR A 111 -6.65 3.88 -13.43
N PRO A 112 -5.51 4.48 -13.79
CA PRO A 112 -4.61 3.94 -14.80
C PRO A 112 -4.08 2.54 -14.44
N HIS A 113 -3.78 2.25 -13.16
CA HIS A 113 -3.42 0.91 -12.72
C HIS A 113 -4.59 -0.07 -12.90
N TRP A 114 -5.81 0.35 -12.51
CA TRP A 114 -7.00 -0.45 -12.73
C TRP A 114 -7.21 -0.76 -14.21
N ALA A 115 -7.11 0.24 -15.08
CA ALA A 115 -7.32 0.07 -16.52
C ALA A 115 -6.32 -0.92 -17.14
N LYS A 116 -5.05 -0.88 -16.69
CA LYS A 116 -3.98 -1.72 -17.22
C LYS A 116 -3.94 -3.12 -16.61
N TYR A 117 -4.21 -3.24 -15.31
CA TYR A 117 -4.04 -4.48 -14.55
C TYR A 117 -5.38 -4.99 -13.95
N LYS A 118 -6.48 -4.74 -14.65
CA LYS A 118 -7.85 -4.96 -14.18
C LYS A 118 -8.08 -6.35 -13.58
N ASP A 119 -7.61 -7.41 -14.25
CA ASP A 119 -7.86 -8.78 -13.80
C ASP A 119 -7.12 -9.10 -12.51
N ALA A 120 -5.87 -8.69 -12.39
CA ALA A 120 -5.07 -8.91 -11.19
C ALA A 120 -5.60 -8.09 -10.00
N ILE A 121 -5.80 -6.79 -10.19
CA ILE A 121 -6.34 -5.90 -9.15
C ILE A 121 -7.76 -6.32 -8.76
N GLY A 122 -8.59 -6.72 -9.73
CA GLY A 122 -9.93 -7.23 -9.48
C GLY A 122 -9.95 -8.46 -8.57
N LYS A 123 -9.02 -9.41 -8.79
CA LYS A 123 -8.86 -10.58 -7.89
C LYS A 123 -8.44 -10.17 -6.48
N MET A 124 -7.55 -9.18 -6.33
CA MET A 124 -7.15 -8.66 -5.02
C MET A 124 -8.32 -7.99 -4.29
N VAL A 125 -9.13 -7.20 -5.00
CA VAL A 125 -10.36 -6.59 -4.45
C VAL A 125 -11.35 -7.64 -4.00
N LEU A 126 -11.57 -8.69 -4.81
CA LEU A 126 -12.45 -9.80 -4.44
C LEU A 126 -11.92 -10.57 -3.22
N ALA A 127 -10.60 -10.81 -3.13
CA ALA A 127 -9.98 -11.44 -1.97
C ALA A 127 -10.19 -10.60 -0.70
N ARG A 128 -9.96 -9.27 -0.78
CA ARG A 128 -10.24 -8.34 0.33
C ARG A 128 -11.69 -8.44 0.79
N LYS A 129 -12.64 -8.38 -0.16
CA LYS A 129 -14.07 -8.47 0.13
C LYS A 129 -14.42 -9.83 0.76
N ALA A 130 -13.95 -10.94 0.20
CA ALA A 130 -14.22 -12.28 0.69
C ALA A 130 -13.70 -12.50 2.12
N ALA A 131 -12.50 -12.02 2.43
CA ALA A 131 -11.95 -12.07 3.78
C ALA A 131 -12.63 -11.09 4.75
N GLY A 132 -13.33 -10.07 4.24
CA GLY A 132 -13.96 -9.04 5.06
C GLY A 132 -12.95 -8.10 5.73
N VAL A 133 -11.84 -7.81 5.06
CA VAL A 133 -10.84 -6.85 5.57
C VAL A 133 -11.44 -5.45 5.57
N HIS A 134 -11.27 -4.75 6.67
CA HIS A 134 -11.79 -3.40 6.89
C HIS A 134 -10.71 -2.47 7.47
N SER A 135 -11.06 -1.22 7.70
CA SER A 135 -10.11 -0.17 8.09
C SER A 135 -9.40 -0.42 9.43
N GLU A 136 -9.95 -1.26 10.29
CA GLU A 136 -9.41 -1.59 11.61
C GLU A 136 -9.08 -3.08 11.76
N SER A 137 -8.91 -3.81 10.65
CA SER A 137 -8.48 -5.21 10.66
C SER A 137 -7.12 -5.37 11.34
N GLN A 138 -6.97 -6.44 12.11
CA GLN A 138 -5.72 -6.75 12.79
C GLN A 138 -4.68 -7.25 11.81
N VAL A 139 -3.43 -6.85 12.02
CA VAL A 139 -2.27 -7.26 11.21
C VAL A 139 -1.24 -7.93 12.12
N THR A 140 -0.77 -9.10 11.72
CA THR A 140 0.44 -9.71 12.26
C THR A 140 1.45 -9.77 11.13
N ASP A 141 2.61 -9.15 11.32
CA ASP A 141 3.61 -9.04 10.27
C ASP A 141 5.04 -9.36 10.70
N GLU A 142 5.82 -9.76 9.73
CA GLU A 142 7.25 -10.01 9.85
C GLU A 142 7.95 -9.41 8.62
N ALA A 143 9.08 -8.78 8.84
CA ALA A 143 9.91 -8.20 7.78
C ALA A 143 11.38 -8.49 8.04
N GLY A 144 12.13 -8.60 6.96
CA GLY A 144 13.59 -8.78 7.00
C GLY A 144 14.19 -8.40 5.67
N SER A 145 15.49 -8.62 5.51
CA SER A 145 16.20 -8.27 4.29
C SER A 145 15.57 -8.94 3.06
N GLY A 146 14.98 -8.14 2.18
CA GLY A 146 14.39 -8.57 0.92
C GLY A 146 13.00 -9.22 1.04
N PHE A 147 12.30 -9.09 2.19
CA PHE A 147 10.93 -9.59 2.30
C PHE A 147 10.05 -8.81 3.29
N TYR A 148 8.77 -8.86 3.02
CA TYR A 148 7.68 -8.54 3.96
C TYR A 148 6.60 -9.61 3.85
N LYS A 149 6.11 -10.08 4.98
CA LYS A 149 4.95 -10.98 5.05
C LYS A 149 4.01 -10.56 6.15
N SER A 150 2.71 -10.68 5.89
CA SER A 150 1.69 -10.34 6.87
C SER A 150 0.47 -11.25 6.76
N THR A 151 -0.23 -11.37 7.87
CA THR A 151 -1.56 -11.96 7.95
C THR A 151 -2.52 -10.88 8.44
N ILE A 152 -3.52 -10.58 7.63
CA ILE A 152 -4.54 -9.57 7.92
C ILE A 152 -5.84 -10.32 8.22
N THR A 153 -6.37 -10.13 9.43
CA THR A 153 -7.59 -10.80 9.89
C THR A 153 -8.80 -9.94 9.58
N GLY A 154 -9.63 -10.40 8.66
CA GLY A 154 -10.91 -9.79 8.33
C GLY A 154 -12.07 -10.45 9.09
N LYS A 155 -13.31 -10.01 8.82
CA LYS A 155 -14.53 -10.51 9.48
C LYS A 155 -14.91 -11.94 9.08
N HIS A 156 -14.48 -12.39 7.90
CA HIS A 156 -14.90 -13.68 7.30
C HIS A 156 -13.72 -14.61 7.02
N GLY A 157 -12.50 -14.17 7.24
CA GLY A 157 -11.28 -14.93 6.98
C GLY A 157 -10.05 -14.04 7.04
N SER A 158 -8.94 -14.53 6.51
CA SER A 158 -7.68 -13.80 6.54
C SER A 158 -7.06 -13.72 5.15
N ILE A 159 -6.31 -12.63 4.92
CA ILE A 159 -5.39 -12.51 3.78
C ILE A 159 -3.97 -12.72 4.28
N ARG A 160 -3.19 -13.47 3.53
CA ARG A 160 -1.74 -13.51 3.68
C ARG A 160 -1.10 -12.78 2.52
N LEU A 161 -0.33 -11.76 2.83
CA LEU A 161 0.46 -10.99 1.87
C LEU A 161 1.93 -11.40 2.00
N LEU A 162 2.57 -11.62 0.86
CA LEU A 162 3.96 -11.98 0.74
C LEU A 162 4.58 -11.11 -0.33
N LEU A 163 5.59 -10.34 0.03
CA LEU A 163 6.33 -9.47 -0.88
C LEU A 163 7.81 -9.79 -0.78
N GLY A 164 8.47 -9.80 -1.93
CA GLY A 164 9.91 -9.99 -2.05
C GLY A 164 10.35 -11.45 -2.22
N PRO A 165 11.55 -11.65 -2.78
CA PRO A 165 12.06 -12.97 -3.14
C PRO A 165 12.35 -13.86 -1.92
N ASN A 166 12.62 -13.26 -0.77
CA ASN A 166 13.00 -13.98 0.46
C ASN A 166 11.83 -14.22 1.41
N SER A 167 10.57 -14.08 0.93
CA SER A 167 9.38 -14.29 1.76
C SER A 167 9.20 -15.76 2.24
N GLY A 168 9.94 -16.69 1.67
CA GLY A 168 10.00 -18.08 2.15
C GLY A 168 8.80 -18.95 1.81
N PHE A 169 7.92 -18.49 0.90
CA PHE A 169 6.74 -19.26 0.51
C PHE A 169 6.84 -19.69 -0.95
N ASN A 170 7.17 -20.96 -1.15
CA ASN A 170 7.14 -21.59 -2.46
C ASN A 170 5.81 -22.26 -2.78
N THR A 171 4.90 -22.35 -1.81
CA THR A 171 3.60 -23.02 -1.94
C THR A 171 2.52 -22.27 -1.17
N THR A 172 1.28 -22.30 -1.69
CA THR A 172 0.12 -21.76 -0.98
C THR A 172 -0.13 -22.57 0.31
N PRO A 173 -0.15 -21.94 1.50
CA PRO A 173 -0.40 -22.67 2.74
C PRO A 173 -1.76 -23.36 2.75
N ALA A 174 -1.86 -24.45 3.55
CA ALA A 174 -3.14 -25.16 3.71
C ALA A 174 -4.26 -24.22 4.17
N GLY A 175 -5.43 -24.35 3.59
CA GLY A 175 -6.58 -23.50 3.88
C GLY A 175 -6.61 -22.15 3.15
N TYR A 176 -5.57 -21.79 2.41
CA TYR A 176 -5.52 -20.57 1.60
C TYR A 176 -5.71 -20.90 0.11
N LYS A 177 -6.24 -19.93 -0.63
CA LYS A 177 -6.28 -19.93 -2.08
C LYS A 177 -5.43 -18.78 -2.61
N LEU A 178 -4.68 -19.04 -3.66
CA LEU A 178 -3.92 -18.00 -4.33
C LEU A 178 -4.89 -17.02 -5.00
N ALA A 179 -4.76 -15.73 -4.68
CA ALA A 179 -5.55 -14.68 -5.31
C ALA A 179 -4.82 -14.12 -6.53
N TYR A 180 -3.49 -13.93 -6.38
CA TYR A 180 -2.61 -13.42 -7.43
C TYR A 180 -1.17 -13.87 -7.17
#